data_f0705ed22479b7788f0c41ba6cca9a9b
#
_entry.id   f0705ed22479b7788f0c41ba6cca9a9b
#
_cell.length_a   1.000
_cell.length_b   1.000
_cell.length_c   1.000
_cell.angle_alpha   90.00
_cell.angle_beta   90.00
_cell.angle_gamma   90.00
#
_symmetry.space_group_name_H-M   'P 1'
#
loop_
_entity.id
_entity.type
_entity.pdbx_description
1 polymer ?
#
loop_
_entity_poly.entity_id
_entity_poly.type
_entity_poly.pdbx_seq_one_letter_code
_entity_poly.pdbx_strand_id
1 'polypeptide(L)'
;MRIAVAAGFVALATWSLSGQAGRNAIGYCVGLKGLEAAKAAGFDYVELGTTELTALSDADFEAAVAQAKAVGIPTPNANLFLPASLKLTGPEAATPEQQMAYVTKAFTRLERLGVTILCFGSGGARRVPDGFPKDEAFAQLVAFGKRIAPEAKAHGITVVIEPLRRQETNIINTAAEGFALVKAVGHPNFELLVDFYHLASEQEDPKIMVEAKDHLRHLHMANPQGRVFPLAWDEFDYAPFFATLRSIGYTGRLSIEASTPDLPTQAPRSIVLLRKAFAGELTAPAQAR
;
A
#
# COMPACT_ATOMS: atom_id res chain seq x y z
N MET A 1 -54.16 2.31 19.98
CA MET A 1 -52.96 1.51 20.19
C MET A 1 -51.89 2.05 19.24
N ARG A 2 -50.98 2.89 19.73
CA ARG A 2 -49.92 3.52 18.91
C ARG A 2 -48.63 2.69 19.06
N ILE A 3 -48.17 2.10 17.98
CA ILE A 3 -46.93 1.35 17.94
C ILE A 3 -45.78 2.36 17.73
N ALA A 4 -44.91 2.49 18.71
CA ALA A 4 -43.69 3.28 18.60
C ALA A 4 -42.60 2.43 17.91
N VAL A 5 -42.17 2.86 16.76
CA VAL A 5 -40.99 2.31 16.06
C VAL A 5 -39.76 2.96 16.67
N ALA A 6 -38.97 2.20 17.39
CA ALA A 6 -37.66 2.63 17.88
C ALA A 6 -36.65 2.57 16.73
N ALA A 7 -36.19 3.73 16.26
CA ALA A 7 -35.06 3.84 15.34
C ALA A 7 -33.78 3.63 16.12
N GLY A 8 -33.15 2.48 15.93
CA GLY A 8 -31.80 2.21 16.46
C GLY A 8 -30.76 3.03 15.70
N PHE A 9 -30.20 4.04 16.33
CA PHE A 9 -29.01 4.74 15.84
C PHE A 9 -27.78 3.83 16.03
N VAL A 10 -27.27 3.28 14.94
CA VAL A 10 -25.93 2.69 14.92
C VAL A 10 -24.92 3.85 14.92
N ALA A 11 -24.31 4.11 16.05
CA ALA A 11 -23.21 5.06 16.15
C ALA A 11 -22.01 4.45 15.43
N LEU A 12 -21.74 4.90 14.20
CA LEU A 12 -20.46 4.73 13.54
C LEU A 12 -19.42 5.48 14.38
N ALA A 13 -18.59 4.74 15.12
CA ALA A 13 -17.43 5.29 15.79
C ALA A 13 -16.45 5.77 14.71
N THR A 14 -16.55 7.04 14.35
CA THR A 14 -15.52 7.72 13.56
C THR A 14 -14.29 7.83 14.45
N TRP A 15 -13.28 7.02 14.17
CA TRP A 15 -11.96 7.15 14.77
C TRP A 15 -11.37 8.48 14.30
N SER A 16 -11.52 9.50 15.11
CA SER A 16 -10.89 10.80 14.89
C SER A 16 -9.38 10.60 15.06
N LEU A 17 -8.64 10.64 13.96
CA LEU A 17 -7.19 10.92 13.93
C LEU A 17 -6.89 12.37 14.38
N SER A 18 -7.64 12.87 15.37
CA SER A 18 -7.47 14.20 15.94
C SER A 18 -6.33 14.19 16.97
N GLY A 19 -5.12 14.34 16.47
CA GLY A 19 -3.93 14.48 17.33
C GLY A 19 -2.62 14.77 16.62
N GLN A 20 -2.55 14.65 15.29
CA GLN A 20 -1.29 14.86 14.56
C GLN A 20 -1.49 15.55 13.20
N ALA A 21 -2.20 16.68 13.18
CA ALA A 21 -2.24 17.52 12.01
C ALA A 21 -0.80 17.99 11.69
N GLY A 22 -0.23 17.52 10.56
CA GLY A 22 1.09 17.93 10.08
C GLY A 22 2.21 16.88 10.15
N ARG A 23 1.94 15.65 10.59
CA ARG A 23 2.97 14.59 10.68
C ARG A 23 2.61 13.38 9.82
N ASN A 24 3.55 12.96 8.94
CA ASN A 24 3.40 11.73 8.19
C ASN A 24 3.33 10.51 9.13
N ALA A 25 2.28 9.71 9.01
CA ALA A 25 2.14 8.51 9.81
C ALA A 25 3.03 7.39 9.25
N ILE A 26 3.68 6.65 10.15
CA ILE A 26 4.57 5.53 9.82
C ILE A 26 3.88 4.22 10.19
N GLY A 27 3.65 3.38 9.19
CA GLY A 27 3.03 2.06 9.31
C GLY A 27 4.00 0.91 9.09
N TYR A 28 3.45 -0.29 9.23
CA TYR A 28 4.20 -1.53 9.01
C TYR A 28 3.33 -2.56 8.28
N CYS A 29 3.89 -3.13 7.20
CA CYS A 29 3.27 -4.24 6.47
C CYS A 29 3.44 -5.54 7.28
N VAL A 30 2.34 -6.05 7.82
CA VAL A 30 2.36 -7.21 8.73
C VAL A 30 1.09 -8.03 8.60
N GLY A 31 1.17 -9.34 8.84
CA GLY A 31 0.00 -10.22 8.94
C GLY A 31 -0.75 -10.07 10.27
N LEU A 32 -1.92 -10.69 10.38
CA LEU A 32 -2.80 -10.63 11.56
C LEU A 32 -2.09 -10.99 12.87
N LYS A 33 -1.16 -11.94 12.84
CA LYS A 33 -0.38 -12.37 14.01
C LYS A 33 0.58 -11.30 14.55
N GLY A 34 0.91 -10.30 13.75
CA GLY A 34 1.87 -9.24 14.10
C GLY A 34 1.23 -7.97 14.68
N LEU A 35 -0.09 -7.88 14.78
CA LEU A 35 -0.81 -6.67 15.19
C LEU A 35 -0.35 -6.14 16.57
N GLU A 36 -0.29 -7.02 17.57
CA GLU A 36 0.13 -6.64 18.94
C GLU A 36 1.59 -6.19 18.98
N ALA A 37 2.48 -6.92 18.28
CA ALA A 37 3.88 -6.58 18.20
C ALA A 37 4.12 -5.24 17.49
N ALA A 38 3.40 -4.97 16.40
CA ALA A 38 3.47 -3.69 15.70
C ALA A 38 2.98 -2.53 16.57
N LYS A 39 1.88 -2.71 17.31
CA LYS A 39 1.40 -1.70 18.27
C LYS A 39 2.42 -1.44 19.37
N ALA A 40 2.96 -2.49 19.98
CA ALA A 40 3.97 -2.38 21.04
C ALA A 40 5.27 -1.70 20.54
N ALA A 41 5.64 -1.91 19.27
CA ALA A 41 6.79 -1.30 18.62
C ALA A 41 6.59 0.20 18.28
N GLY A 42 5.37 0.74 18.42
CA GLY A 42 5.09 2.16 18.29
C GLY A 42 4.74 2.64 16.88
N PHE A 43 4.31 1.74 15.99
CA PHE A 43 3.76 2.12 14.68
C PHE A 43 2.43 2.86 14.83
N ASP A 44 2.20 3.83 13.95
CA ASP A 44 0.96 4.62 13.95
C ASP A 44 -0.22 3.79 13.39
N TYR A 45 0.05 2.83 12.50
CA TYR A 45 -0.92 1.93 11.87
C TYR A 45 -0.22 0.68 11.32
N VAL A 46 -1.02 -0.27 10.86
CA VAL A 46 -0.52 -1.44 10.11
C VAL A 46 -1.18 -1.55 8.74
N GLU A 47 -0.49 -2.24 7.85
CA GLU A 47 -0.94 -2.60 6.51
C GLU A 47 -1.04 -4.12 6.42
N LEU A 48 -2.27 -4.63 6.22
CA LEU A 48 -2.57 -6.06 6.26
C LEU A 48 -2.56 -6.69 4.87
N GLY A 49 -2.16 -7.96 4.78
CA GLY A 49 -2.18 -8.73 3.54
C GLY A 49 -3.60 -9.10 3.10
N THR A 50 -4.06 -8.59 1.96
CA THR A 50 -5.40 -8.87 1.42
C THR A 50 -5.59 -10.34 1.07
N THR A 51 -4.58 -11.01 0.54
CA THR A 51 -4.64 -12.44 0.22
C THR A 51 -4.84 -13.31 1.48
N GLU A 52 -4.21 -12.95 2.60
CA GLU A 52 -4.45 -13.59 3.90
C GLU A 52 -5.92 -13.43 4.29
N LEU A 53 -6.42 -12.21 4.27
CA LEU A 53 -7.79 -11.88 4.67
C LEU A 53 -8.85 -12.57 3.78
N THR A 54 -8.64 -12.62 2.46
CA THR A 54 -9.58 -13.24 1.51
C THR A 54 -9.59 -14.76 1.58
N ALA A 55 -8.51 -15.38 2.03
CA ALA A 55 -8.40 -16.83 2.18
C ALA A 55 -9.13 -17.38 3.42
N LEU A 56 -9.40 -16.54 4.43
CA LEU A 56 -10.10 -16.96 5.64
C LEU A 56 -11.51 -17.45 5.34
N SER A 57 -12.04 -18.37 6.17
CA SER A 57 -13.48 -18.60 6.25
C SER A 57 -14.19 -17.36 6.77
N ASP A 58 -15.51 -17.28 6.63
CA ASP A 58 -16.26 -16.11 7.15
C ASP A 58 -16.16 -16.04 8.68
N ALA A 59 -16.18 -17.19 9.38
CA ALA A 59 -16.02 -17.24 10.84
C ALA A 59 -14.63 -16.77 11.29
N ASP A 60 -13.55 -17.22 10.59
CA ASP A 60 -12.18 -16.79 10.90
C ASP A 60 -11.98 -15.31 10.57
N PHE A 61 -12.62 -14.81 9.54
CA PHE A 61 -12.58 -13.39 9.20
C PHE A 61 -13.27 -12.53 10.30
N GLU A 62 -14.43 -12.95 10.80
CA GLU A 62 -15.07 -12.26 11.94
C GLU A 62 -14.15 -12.26 13.18
N ALA A 63 -13.46 -13.36 13.45
CA ALA A 63 -12.48 -13.44 14.53
C ALA A 63 -11.31 -12.47 14.28
N ALA A 64 -10.81 -12.35 13.05
CA ALA A 64 -9.75 -11.40 12.68
C ALA A 64 -10.19 -9.94 12.86
N VAL A 65 -11.43 -9.59 12.49
CA VAL A 65 -12.00 -8.24 12.73
C VAL A 65 -12.08 -7.95 14.23
N ALA A 66 -12.55 -8.92 15.02
CA ALA A 66 -12.60 -8.78 16.48
C ALA A 66 -11.22 -8.61 17.10
N GLN A 67 -10.22 -9.38 16.63
CA GLN A 67 -8.83 -9.25 17.04
C GLN A 67 -8.26 -7.88 16.73
N ALA A 68 -8.38 -7.41 15.49
CA ALA A 68 -7.90 -6.09 15.08
C ALA A 68 -8.51 -4.97 15.93
N LYS A 69 -9.82 -5.06 16.20
CA LYS A 69 -10.54 -4.13 17.09
C LYS A 69 -10.03 -4.19 18.53
N ALA A 70 -9.78 -5.38 19.07
CA ALA A 70 -9.29 -5.57 20.45
C ALA A 70 -7.87 -5.02 20.62
N VAL A 71 -6.98 -5.27 19.65
CA VAL A 71 -5.64 -4.70 19.64
C VAL A 71 -5.70 -3.18 19.51
N GLY A 72 -6.60 -2.65 18.68
CA GLY A 72 -6.86 -1.21 18.57
C GLY A 72 -5.72 -0.43 17.91
N ILE A 73 -4.91 -1.07 17.05
CA ILE A 73 -4.03 -0.37 16.11
C ILE A 73 -4.80 -0.11 14.80
N PRO A 74 -4.77 1.09 14.23
CA PRO A 74 -5.47 1.38 12.97
C PRO A 74 -4.98 0.49 11.82
N THR A 75 -5.91 0.11 10.92
CA THR A 75 -5.64 -0.70 9.72
C THR A 75 -6.10 0.01 8.43
N PRO A 76 -5.69 1.28 8.20
CA PRO A 76 -6.22 2.06 7.08
C PRO A 76 -5.69 1.64 5.72
N ASN A 77 -4.70 0.76 5.67
CA ASN A 77 -4.03 0.30 4.46
C ASN A 77 -4.02 -1.23 4.39
N ALA A 78 -4.00 -1.77 3.17
CA ALA A 78 -3.76 -3.18 2.89
C ALA A 78 -2.86 -3.35 1.67
N ASN A 79 -2.08 -4.44 1.63
CA ASN A 79 -1.23 -4.82 0.51
C ASN A 79 -1.55 -6.22 -0.01
N LEU A 80 -0.67 -6.81 -0.84
CA LEU A 80 -0.82 -8.17 -1.38
C LEU A 80 -2.23 -8.41 -1.97
N PHE A 81 -2.69 -7.49 -2.81
CA PHE A 81 -4.08 -7.47 -3.30
C PHE A 81 -4.52 -8.78 -3.94
N LEU A 82 -3.81 -9.25 -4.97
CA LEU A 82 -4.23 -10.41 -5.78
C LEU A 82 -3.29 -11.60 -5.60
N PRO A 83 -3.82 -12.83 -5.47
CA PRO A 83 -3.01 -14.01 -5.51
C PRO A 83 -2.42 -14.22 -6.90
N ALA A 84 -1.23 -14.82 -6.98
CA ALA A 84 -0.55 -15.08 -8.25
C ALA A 84 -1.32 -16.03 -9.20
N SER A 85 -2.28 -16.77 -8.69
CA SER A 85 -3.16 -17.63 -9.48
C SER A 85 -4.24 -16.86 -10.26
N LEU A 86 -4.61 -15.66 -9.82
CA LEU A 86 -5.56 -14.80 -10.54
C LEU A 86 -4.82 -13.98 -11.61
N LYS A 87 -4.56 -14.59 -12.76
CA LYS A 87 -3.83 -13.93 -13.85
C LYS A 87 -4.63 -12.78 -14.45
N LEU A 88 -3.98 -11.65 -14.67
CA LEU A 88 -4.57 -10.45 -15.29
C LEU A 88 -4.14 -10.25 -16.74
N THR A 89 -3.06 -10.87 -17.17
CA THR A 89 -2.41 -10.66 -18.47
C THR A 89 -2.24 -11.95 -19.22
N GLY A 90 -2.20 -11.84 -20.53
CA GLY A 90 -2.03 -12.94 -21.45
C GLY A 90 -3.35 -13.61 -21.87
N PRO A 91 -3.26 -14.67 -22.70
CA PRO A 91 -4.44 -15.37 -23.23
C PRO A 91 -5.20 -16.17 -22.15
N GLU A 92 -4.52 -16.52 -21.06
CA GLU A 92 -5.10 -17.24 -19.90
C GLU A 92 -5.51 -16.29 -18.76
N ALA A 93 -5.65 -14.99 -19.06
CA ALA A 93 -6.13 -14.05 -18.07
C ALA A 93 -7.52 -14.45 -17.56
N ALA A 94 -7.73 -14.33 -16.26
CA ALA A 94 -9.02 -14.58 -15.63
C ALA A 94 -10.12 -13.72 -16.28
N THR A 95 -11.32 -14.28 -16.42
CA THR A 95 -12.43 -13.52 -17.01
C THR A 95 -12.83 -12.35 -16.10
N PRO A 96 -13.50 -11.32 -16.66
CA PRO A 96 -14.01 -10.20 -15.85
C PRO A 96 -14.83 -10.66 -14.64
N GLU A 97 -15.63 -11.70 -14.78
CA GLU A 97 -16.49 -12.26 -13.74
C GLU A 97 -15.64 -12.89 -12.62
N GLN A 98 -14.61 -13.67 -12.99
CA GLN A 98 -13.68 -14.27 -12.03
C GLN A 98 -12.89 -13.21 -11.26
N GLN A 99 -12.41 -12.18 -11.97
CA GLN A 99 -11.73 -11.05 -11.36
C GLN A 99 -12.63 -10.34 -10.35
N MET A 100 -13.87 -10.00 -10.75
CA MET A 100 -14.80 -9.29 -9.88
C MET A 100 -15.29 -10.12 -8.71
N ALA A 101 -15.47 -11.42 -8.85
CA ALA A 101 -15.82 -12.30 -7.74
C ALA A 101 -14.78 -12.25 -6.60
N TYR A 102 -13.47 -12.21 -6.95
CA TYR A 102 -12.41 -12.03 -5.97
C TYR A 102 -12.40 -10.59 -5.40
N VAL A 103 -12.46 -9.60 -6.28
CA VAL A 103 -12.37 -8.17 -5.93
C VAL A 103 -13.48 -7.75 -4.97
N THR A 104 -14.73 -8.12 -5.25
CA THR A 104 -15.88 -7.80 -4.38
C THR A 104 -15.71 -8.41 -2.99
N LYS A 105 -15.27 -9.68 -2.90
CA LYS A 105 -14.96 -10.31 -1.61
C LYS A 105 -13.85 -9.56 -0.87
N ALA A 106 -12.77 -9.19 -1.57
CA ALA A 106 -11.65 -8.46 -1.00
C ALA A 106 -12.12 -7.09 -0.46
N PHE A 107 -12.80 -6.29 -1.26
CA PHE A 107 -13.23 -4.95 -0.86
C PHE A 107 -14.23 -4.98 0.30
N THR A 108 -15.19 -5.90 0.28
CA THR A 108 -16.12 -6.10 1.41
C THR A 108 -15.38 -6.39 2.72
N ARG A 109 -14.35 -7.22 2.69
CA ARG A 109 -13.54 -7.53 3.88
C ARG A 109 -12.66 -6.37 4.32
N LEU A 110 -12.05 -5.68 3.38
CA LEU A 110 -11.20 -4.52 3.66
C LEU A 110 -11.98 -3.34 4.23
N GLU A 111 -13.19 -3.06 3.72
CA GLU A 111 -14.10 -2.05 4.27
C GLU A 111 -14.43 -2.33 5.74
N ARG A 112 -14.69 -3.60 6.10
CA ARG A 112 -14.97 -4.02 7.48
C ARG A 112 -13.82 -3.74 8.45
N LEU A 113 -12.58 -3.70 7.95
CA LEU A 113 -11.36 -3.36 8.69
C LEU A 113 -11.01 -1.87 8.65
N GLY A 114 -11.80 -1.05 7.94
CA GLY A 114 -11.57 0.39 7.81
C GLY A 114 -10.43 0.74 6.84
N VAL A 115 -10.10 -0.15 5.90
CA VAL A 115 -9.09 0.10 4.87
C VAL A 115 -9.59 1.15 3.89
N THR A 116 -8.75 2.14 3.62
CA THR A 116 -9.02 3.22 2.66
C THR A 116 -8.02 3.23 1.49
N ILE A 117 -6.85 2.59 1.65
CA ILE A 117 -5.84 2.45 0.60
C ILE A 117 -5.50 0.97 0.45
N LEU A 118 -5.55 0.47 -0.79
CA LEU A 118 -5.18 -0.89 -1.14
C LEU A 118 -4.03 -0.89 -2.14
N CYS A 119 -2.86 -1.39 -1.73
CA CYS A 119 -1.69 -1.55 -2.57
C CYS A 119 -1.88 -2.70 -3.58
N PHE A 120 -1.71 -2.38 -4.86
CA PHE A 120 -1.71 -3.31 -5.98
C PHE A 120 -0.30 -3.52 -6.51
N GLY A 121 0.55 -4.20 -5.75
CA GLY A 121 1.83 -4.74 -6.22
C GLY A 121 1.60 -5.99 -7.06
N SER A 122 1.19 -7.10 -6.46
CA SER A 122 0.70 -8.35 -7.08
C SER A 122 1.45 -8.80 -8.33
N GLY A 123 2.80 -8.80 -8.28
CA GLY A 123 3.67 -9.03 -9.44
C GLY A 123 3.37 -10.35 -10.17
N GLY A 124 3.03 -11.41 -9.43
CA GLY A 124 2.68 -12.71 -10.01
C GLY A 124 1.37 -12.73 -10.78
N ALA A 125 0.37 -11.93 -10.34
CA ALA A 125 -0.93 -11.84 -11.02
C ALA A 125 -0.84 -11.06 -12.34
N ARG A 126 0.01 -10.03 -12.39
CA ARG A 126 0.16 -9.16 -13.57
C ARG A 126 1.35 -9.51 -14.47
N ARG A 127 2.11 -10.58 -14.15
CA ARG A 127 3.25 -11.00 -14.97
C ARG A 127 2.79 -11.37 -16.38
N VAL A 128 3.42 -10.76 -17.38
CA VAL A 128 3.17 -11.01 -18.79
C VAL A 128 3.77 -12.36 -19.17
N PRO A 129 3.00 -13.29 -19.78
CA PRO A 129 3.55 -14.55 -20.29
C PRO A 129 4.60 -14.33 -21.37
N ASP A 130 5.54 -15.29 -21.49
CA ASP A 130 6.58 -15.22 -22.51
C ASP A 130 5.96 -15.17 -23.92
N GLY A 131 6.46 -14.25 -24.75
CA GLY A 131 5.98 -14.04 -26.10
C GLY A 131 4.65 -13.28 -26.24
N PHE A 132 3.97 -12.95 -25.13
CA PHE A 132 2.76 -12.12 -25.20
C PHE A 132 3.14 -10.63 -25.31
N PRO A 133 2.45 -9.86 -26.19
CA PRO A 133 2.77 -8.44 -26.38
C PRO A 133 2.53 -7.61 -25.10
N LYS A 134 3.51 -6.79 -24.72
CA LYS A 134 3.42 -5.98 -23.48
C LYS A 134 2.37 -4.87 -23.58
N ASP A 135 2.14 -4.34 -24.74
CA ASP A 135 1.08 -3.33 -25.01
C ASP A 135 -0.32 -3.93 -24.83
N GLU A 136 -0.54 -5.16 -25.28
CA GLU A 136 -1.78 -5.88 -25.02
C GLU A 136 -1.95 -6.18 -23.51
N ALA A 137 -0.88 -6.62 -22.85
CA ALA A 137 -0.90 -6.84 -21.40
C ALA A 137 -1.19 -5.53 -20.64
N PHE A 138 -0.62 -4.41 -21.07
CA PHE A 138 -0.92 -3.10 -20.50
C PHE A 138 -2.39 -2.73 -20.70
N ALA A 139 -2.94 -2.95 -21.90
CA ALA A 139 -4.36 -2.73 -22.16
C ALA A 139 -5.27 -3.60 -21.26
N GLN A 140 -4.89 -4.86 -21.00
CA GLN A 140 -5.61 -5.72 -20.04
C GLN A 140 -5.57 -5.15 -18.62
N LEU A 141 -4.43 -4.61 -18.16
CA LEU A 141 -4.31 -3.95 -16.85
C LEU A 141 -5.13 -2.67 -16.78
N VAL A 142 -5.18 -1.87 -17.84
CA VAL A 142 -6.06 -0.68 -17.92
C VAL A 142 -7.53 -1.10 -17.81
N ALA A 143 -7.94 -2.13 -18.55
CA ALA A 143 -9.31 -2.65 -18.50
C ALA A 143 -9.68 -3.18 -17.11
N PHE A 144 -8.76 -3.87 -16.44
CA PHE A 144 -8.91 -4.28 -15.05
C PHE A 144 -9.07 -3.07 -14.12
N GLY A 145 -8.16 -2.10 -14.18
CA GLY A 145 -8.21 -0.87 -13.36
C GLY A 145 -9.54 -0.13 -13.54
N LYS A 146 -9.99 0.07 -14.78
CA LYS A 146 -11.28 0.72 -15.08
C LYS A 146 -12.48 -0.03 -14.50
N ARG A 147 -12.41 -1.35 -14.42
CA ARG A 147 -13.48 -2.20 -13.88
C ARG A 147 -13.55 -2.13 -12.36
N ILE A 148 -12.40 -2.18 -11.67
CA ILE A 148 -12.37 -2.25 -10.21
C ILE A 148 -12.47 -0.89 -9.52
N ALA A 149 -12.08 0.21 -10.17
CA ALA A 149 -12.02 1.51 -9.54
C ALA A 149 -13.40 2.06 -9.09
N PRO A 150 -14.50 1.91 -9.86
CA PRO A 150 -15.85 2.25 -9.37
C PRO A 150 -16.30 1.41 -8.18
N GLU A 151 -15.97 0.12 -8.16
CA GLU A 151 -16.24 -0.78 -7.04
C GLU A 151 -15.42 -0.37 -5.81
N ALA A 152 -14.14 -0.07 -5.96
CA ALA A 152 -13.30 0.47 -4.89
C ALA A 152 -13.90 1.74 -4.29
N LYS A 153 -14.41 2.66 -5.13
CA LYS A 153 -15.10 3.87 -4.68
C LYS A 153 -16.33 3.55 -3.84
N ALA A 154 -17.14 2.56 -4.24
CA ALA A 154 -18.34 2.17 -3.51
C ALA A 154 -18.02 1.68 -2.08
N HIS A 155 -16.82 1.08 -1.88
CA HIS A 155 -16.31 0.64 -0.58
C HIS A 155 -15.41 1.69 0.13
N GLY A 156 -15.31 2.91 -0.38
CA GLY A 156 -14.44 3.95 0.20
C GLY A 156 -12.95 3.66 0.07
N ILE A 157 -12.54 2.79 -0.85
CA ILE A 157 -11.16 2.36 -1.06
C ILE A 157 -10.55 3.09 -2.27
N THR A 158 -9.29 3.46 -2.18
CA THR A 158 -8.46 3.83 -3.33
C THR A 158 -7.43 2.74 -3.56
N VAL A 159 -7.47 2.11 -4.73
CA VAL A 159 -6.44 1.17 -5.17
C VAL A 159 -5.23 1.97 -5.64
N VAL A 160 -4.04 1.62 -5.16
CA VAL A 160 -2.80 2.29 -5.56
C VAL A 160 -1.88 1.28 -6.25
N ILE A 161 -1.59 1.51 -7.54
CA ILE A 161 -0.65 0.67 -8.26
C ILE A 161 0.76 0.87 -7.72
N GLU A 162 1.44 -0.21 -7.41
CA GLU A 162 2.82 -0.24 -6.98
C GLU A 162 3.70 -0.81 -8.11
N PRO A 163 4.58 -0.03 -8.70
CA PRO A 163 5.64 -0.51 -9.57
C PRO A 163 6.61 -1.40 -8.81
N LEU A 164 6.90 -2.58 -9.35
CA LEU A 164 7.82 -3.54 -8.74
C LEU A 164 9.06 -3.72 -9.60
N ARG A 165 10.23 -3.91 -8.98
CA ARG A 165 11.47 -4.18 -9.70
C ARG A 165 11.36 -5.38 -10.65
N ARG A 166 12.21 -5.40 -11.70
CA ARG A 166 12.16 -6.42 -12.78
C ARG A 166 12.35 -7.85 -12.32
N GLN A 167 12.98 -8.08 -11.17
CA GLN A 167 13.12 -9.41 -10.58
C GLN A 167 11.77 -9.99 -10.09
N GLU A 168 10.80 -9.13 -9.73
CA GLU A 168 9.51 -9.56 -9.19
C GLU A 168 8.40 -9.64 -10.24
N THR A 169 8.47 -8.80 -11.28
CA THR A 169 7.53 -8.82 -12.41
C THR A 169 8.19 -8.27 -13.67
N ASN A 170 7.54 -8.37 -14.84
CA ASN A 170 8.08 -7.89 -16.12
C ASN A 170 7.25 -6.80 -16.78
N ILE A 171 6.34 -6.17 -16.01
CA ILE A 171 5.49 -5.06 -16.44
C ILE A 171 5.21 -4.11 -15.26
N ILE A 172 5.12 -2.82 -15.53
CA ILE A 172 4.97 -1.77 -14.51
C ILE A 172 6.13 -1.86 -13.50
N ASN A 173 7.33 -1.58 -13.98
CA ASN A 173 8.57 -1.72 -13.21
C ASN A 173 9.08 -0.37 -12.68
N THR A 174 8.62 0.75 -13.22
CA THR A 174 9.02 2.09 -12.80
C THR A 174 7.81 2.92 -12.34
N ALA A 175 8.04 3.91 -11.48
CA ALA A 175 7.00 4.83 -11.06
C ALA A 175 6.41 5.59 -12.28
N ALA A 176 7.22 5.87 -13.30
CA ALA A 176 6.75 6.43 -14.57
C ALA A 176 5.77 5.51 -15.29
N GLU A 177 6.03 4.19 -15.35
CA GLU A 177 5.10 3.20 -15.91
C GLU A 177 3.82 3.08 -15.08
N GLY A 178 3.94 3.09 -13.74
CA GLY A 178 2.80 3.10 -12.83
C GLY A 178 1.92 4.34 -13.03
N PHE A 179 2.53 5.51 -13.15
CA PHE A 179 1.83 6.76 -13.42
C PHE A 179 1.16 6.77 -14.80
N ALA A 180 1.79 6.16 -15.81
CA ALA A 180 1.15 5.98 -17.13
C ALA A 180 -0.11 5.10 -17.02
N LEU A 181 -0.08 4.03 -16.20
CA LEU A 181 -1.26 3.19 -15.95
C LEU A 181 -2.36 3.97 -15.23
N VAL A 182 -2.03 4.75 -14.20
CA VAL A 182 -2.98 5.63 -13.48
C VAL A 182 -3.69 6.57 -14.44
N LYS A 183 -2.94 7.25 -15.31
CA LYS A 183 -3.51 8.15 -16.34
C LYS A 183 -4.41 7.41 -17.32
N ALA A 184 -4.04 6.20 -17.75
CA ALA A 184 -4.82 5.40 -18.70
C ALA A 184 -6.12 4.84 -18.07
N VAL A 185 -6.11 4.52 -16.79
CA VAL A 185 -7.33 4.15 -16.03
C VAL A 185 -8.23 5.37 -15.83
N GLY A 186 -7.67 6.51 -15.43
CA GLY A 186 -8.36 7.80 -15.36
C GLY A 186 -9.50 7.84 -14.32
N HIS A 187 -9.32 7.22 -13.16
CA HIS A 187 -10.34 7.19 -12.10
C HIS A 187 -9.73 7.59 -10.74
N PRO A 188 -10.39 8.46 -9.93
CA PRO A 188 -9.81 8.98 -8.68
C PRO A 188 -9.60 7.92 -7.59
N ASN A 189 -10.17 6.72 -7.75
CA ASN A 189 -9.93 5.59 -6.85
C ASN A 189 -8.96 4.55 -7.44
N PHE A 190 -8.15 4.95 -8.46
CA PHE A 190 -7.02 4.18 -8.97
C PHE A 190 -5.82 5.12 -9.13
N GLU A 191 -4.87 5.04 -8.23
CA GLU A 191 -3.83 6.04 -8.01
C GLU A 191 -2.45 5.37 -7.88
N LEU A 192 -1.40 6.11 -7.51
CA LEU A 192 -0.01 5.65 -7.46
C LEU A 192 0.48 5.44 -6.03
N LEU A 193 1.22 4.37 -5.84
CA LEU A 193 2.15 4.14 -4.73
C LEU A 193 3.58 4.13 -5.27
N VAL A 194 4.52 4.73 -4.52
CA VAL A 194 5.95 4.60 -4.79
C VAL A 194 6.62 3.92 -3.61
N ASP A 195 7.26 2.77 -3.86
CA ASP A 195 8.14 2.10 -2.90
C ASP A 195 9.59 2.50 -3.19
N PHE A 196 10.25 3.04 -2.17
CA PHE A 196 11.67 3.40 -2.26
C PHE A 196 12.56 2.21 -2.62
N TYR A 197 12.25 1.01 -2.09
CA TYR A 197 13.02 -0.20 -2.39
C TYR A 197 13.01 -0.51 -3.90
N HIS A 198 11.85 -0.47 -4.53
CA HIS A 198 11.71 -0.73 -5.95
C HIS A 198 12.29 0.40 -6.80
N LEU A 199 12.04 1.66 -6.44
CA LEU A 199 12.57 2.83 -7.12
C LEU A 199 14.11 2.81 -7.12
N ALA A 200 14.74 2.55 -5.99
CA ALA A 200 16.19 2.45 -5.87
C ALA A 200 16.76 1.23 -6.62
N SER A 201 16.05 0.08 -6.59
CA SER A 201 16.45 -1.14 -7.33
C SER A 201 16.46 -0.93 -8.85
N GLU A 202 15.54 -0.13 -9.37
CA GLU A 202 15.45 0.24 -10.79
C GLU A 202 16.28 1.50 -11.14
N GLN A 203 16.95 2.10 -10.16
CA GLN A 203 17.74 3.33 -10.31
C GLN A 203 16.94 4.50 -10.90
N GLU A 204 15.66 4.56 -10.57
CA GLU A 204 14.76 5.62 -11.04
C GLU A 204 14.96 6.90 -10.23
N ASP A 205 14.98 8.07 -10.92
CA ASP A 205 15.10 9.36 -10.25
C ASP A 205 13.81 9.68 -9.46
N PRO A 206 13.88 9.96 -8.15
CA PRO A 206 12.73 10.35 -7.34
C PRO A 206 11.93 11.54 -7.88
N LYS A 207 12.49 12.34 -8.79
CA LYS A 207 11.79 13.45 -9.45
C LYS A 207 10.52 13.06 -10.18
N ILE A 208 10.35 11.80 -10.55
CA ILE A 208 9.07 11.30 -11.10
C ILE A 208 7.89 11.60 -10.15
N MET A 209 8.13 11.63 -8.84
CA MET A 209 7.09 11.97 -7.86
C MET A 209 6.63 13.43 -7.96
N VAL A 210 7.42 14.35 -8.54
CA VAL A 210 7.00 15.73 -8.81
C VAL A 210 5.93 15.76 -9.89
N GLU A 211 6.13 14.96 -10.95
CA GLU A 211 5.16 14.86 -12.06
C GLU A 211 3.87 14.16 -11.60
N ALA A 212 4.00 13.15 -10.73
CA ALA A 212 2.90 12.34 -10.24
C ALA A 212 2.26 12.86 -8.93
N LYS A 213 2.65 14.05 -8.42
CA LYS A 213 2.32 14.53 -7.07
C LYS A 213 0.83 14.48 -6.73
N ASP A 214 -0.03 14.82 -7.70
CA ASP A 214 -1.49 14.85 -7.52
C ASP A 214 -2.13 13.46 -7.52
N HIS A 215 -1.35 12.42 -7.85
CA HIS A 215 -1.73 11.01 -7.90
C HIS A 215 -1.01 10.14 -6.88
N LEU A 216 0.00 10.66 -6.17
CA LEU A 216 0.75 9.91 -5.17
C LEU A 216 -0.04 9.83 -3.86
N ARG A 217 -0.51 8.62 -3.50
CA ARG A 217 -1.38 8.41 -2.33
C ARG A 217 -0.72 7.65 -1.19
N HIS A 218 0.29 6.86 -1.48
CA HIS A 218 0.96 6.03 -0.49
C HIS A 218 2.42 5.80 -0.82
N LEU A 219 3.21 5.46 0.20
CA LEU A 219 4.62 5.14 0.09
C LEU A 219 4.93 3.83 0.81
N HIS A 220 5.79 3.02 0.20
CA HIS A 220 6.49 1.94 0.88
C HIS A 220 7.98 2.27 1.04
N MET A 221 8.61 1.66 2.04
CA MET A 221 10.01 1.89 2.38
C MET A 221 10.67 0.62 2.90
N ALA A 222 11.82 0.32 2.35
CA ALA A 222 12.82 -0.57 2.94
C ALA A 222 14.23 -0.08 2.58
N ASN A 223 15.24 -0.49 3.34
CA ASN A 223 16.62 -0.39 2.89
C ASN A 223 16.81 -1.33 1.70
N PRO A 224 17.26 -0.83 0.52
CA PRO A 224 17.44 -1.65 -0.66
C PRO A 224 18.44 -2.81 -0.49
N GLN A 225 19.39 -2.69 0.43
CA GLN A 225 20.32 -3.76 0.76
C GLN A 225 19.64 -4.76 1.71
N GLY A 226 19.09 -5.83 1.15
CA GLY A 226 18.46 -6.92 1.89
C GLY A 226 16.97 -6.74 2.19
N ARG A 227 16.31 -5.66 1.77
CA ARG A 227 14.90 -5.34 2.05
C ARG A 227 14.60 -5.43 3.54
N VAL A 228 15.43 -4.72 4.32
CA VAL A 228 15.36 -4.64 5.77
C VAL A 228 14.92 -3.26 6.25
N PHE A 229 14.69 -3.10 7.54
CA PHE A 229 14.34 -1.81 8.13
C PHE A 229 15.46 -0.78 7.90
N PRO A 230 15.16 0.46 7.49
CA PRO A 230 16.13 1.56 7.47
C PRO A 230 16.46 1.95 8.92
N LEU A 231 17.75 1.82 9.32
CA LEU A 231 18.18 2.01 10.71
C LEU A 231 19.16 3.18 10.90
N ALA A 232 19.83 3.61 9.82
CA ALA A 232 20.74 4.74 9.81
C ALA A 232 20.60 5.54 8.52
N TRP A 233 20.84 6.85 8.59
CA TRP A 233 20.67 7.74 7.45
C TRP A 233 21.76 7.56 6.38
N ASP A 234 22.92 7.13 6.76
CA ASP A 234 24.12 6.94 5.94
C ASP A 234 24.27 5.52 5.38
N GLU A 235 23.33 4.61 5.70
CA GLU A 235 23.39 3.23 5.17
C GLU A 235 22.94 3.13 3.70
N PHE A 236 22.22 4.15 3.21
CA PHE A 236 21.81 4.28 1.82
C PHE A 236 21.52 5.75 1.48
N ASP A 237 21.49 6.12 0.19
CA ASP A 237 21.16 7.49 -0.23
C ASP A 237 19.63 7.73 -0.23
N TYR A 238 19.07 7.96 0.95
CA TYR A 238 17.65 8.30 1.13
C TYR A 238 17.34 9.78 0.85
N ALA A 239 18.36 10.63 0.80
CA ALA A 239 18.19 12.09 0.81
C ALA A 239 17.40 12.63 -0.40
N PRO A 240 17.63 12.20 -1.66
CA PRO A 240 16.86 12.68 -2.81
C PRO A 240 15.37 12.34 -2.71
N PHE A 241 15.03 11.12 -2.23
CA PHE A 241 13.66 10.68 -2.07
C PHE A 241 12.89 11.58 -1.09
N PHE A 242 13.42 11.78 0.12
CA PHE A 242 12.77 12.62 1.12
C PHE A 242 12.79 14.11 0.76
N ALA A 243 13.83 14.59 0.07
CA ALA A 243 13.85 15.96 -0.46
C ALA A 243 12.73 16.20 -1.46
N THR A 244 12.49 15.24 -2.37
CA THR A 244 11.39 15.30 -3.33
C THR A 244 10.03 15.28 -2.63
N LEU A 245 9.82 14.40 -1.66
CA LEU A 245 8.56 14.36 -0.88
C LEU A 245 8.25 15.67 -0.18
N ARG A 246 9.27 16.31 0.43
CA ARG A 246 9.10 17.65 1.03
C ARG A 246 8.80 18.72 -0.01
N SER A 247 9.46 18.69 -1.15
CA SER A 247 9.26 19.68 -2.22
C SER A 247 7.85 19.68 -2.80
N ILE A 248 7.19 18.52 -2.83
CA ILE A 248 5.79 18.37 -3.29
C ILE A 248 4.78 18.51 -2.15
N GLY A 249 5.22 18.72 -0.90
CA GLY A 249 4.35 18.83 0.25
C GLY A 249 3.59 17.53 0.58
N TYR A 250 4.23 16.37 0.42
CA TYR A 250 3.58 15.09 0.69
C TYR A 250 3.23 14.94 2.18
N THR A 251 1.95 14.75 2.48
CA THR A 251 1.40 14.58 3.84
C THR A 251 0.76 13.21 4.08
N GLY A 252 0.89 12.30 3.11
CA GLY A 252 0.34 10.95 3.18
C GLY A 252 1.10 10.04 4.15
N ARG A 253 0.74 8.76 4.12
CA ARG A 253 1.32 7.70 4.95
C ARG A 253 2.51 7.05 4.27
N LEU A 254 3.39 6.44 5.09
CA LEU A 254 4.48 5.58 4.64
C LEU A 254 4.46 4.30 5.46
N SER A 255 4.42 3.12 4.81
CA SER A 255 4.58 1.83 5.47
C SER A 255 5.98 1.27 5.26
N ILE A 256 6.58 0.74 6.32
CA ILE A 256 7.78 -0.10 6.19
C ILE A 256 7.34 -1.46 5.65
N GLU A 257 7.81 -1.82 4.45
CA GLU A 257 7.62 -3.14 3.85
C GLU A 257 8.94 -3.87 3.80
N ALA A 258 9.37 -4.38 4.94
CA ALA A 258 10.68 -4.95 5.15
C ALA A 258 10.68 -6.06 6.19
N SER A 259 11.70 -6.90 6.16
CA SER A 259 11.95 -7.89 7.21
C SER A 259 12.81 -7.29 8.34
N THR A 260 12.64 -7.84 9.54
CA THR A 260 13.49 -7.54 10.68
C THR A 260 13.66 -8.78 11.57
N PRO A 261 14.87 -9.08 12.04
CA PRO A 261 15.07 -10.15 13.04
C PRO A 261 14.72 -9.72 14.47
N ASP A 262 14.59 -8.40 14.71
CA ASP A 262 14.39 -7.84 16.05
C ASP A 262 13.47 -6.60 15.95
N LEU A 263 12.17 -6.86 15.83
CA LEU A 263 11.16 -5.80 15.73
C LEU A 263 11.17 -4.85 16.94
N PRO A 264 11.24 -5.31 18.20
CA PRO A 264 11.20 -4.41 19.36
C PRO A 264 12.33 -3.38 19.38
N THR A 265 13.53 -3.76 18.95
CA THR A 265 14.68 -2.85 18.93
C THR A 265 14.74 -2.00 17.65
N GLN A 266 14.47 -2.60 16.49
CA GLN A 266 14.68 -1.92 15.20
C GLN A 266 13.53 -0.99 14.82
N ALA A 267 12.28 -1.33 15.15
CA ALA A 267 11.14 -0.51 14.76
C ALA A 267 11.18 0.91 15.36
N PRO A 268 11.41 1.11 16.68
CA PRO A 268 11.48 2.46 17.22
C PRO A 268 12.59 3.32 16.58
N ARG A 269 13.74 2.71 16.26
CA ARG A 269 14.86 3.40 15.59
C ARG A 269 14.45 3.83 14.18
N SER A 270 13.86 2.92 13.40
CA SER A 270 13.41 3.19 12.03
C SER A 270 12.31 4.25 12.01
N ILE A 271 11.32 4.18 12.90
CA ILE A 271 10.26 5.18 13.02
C ILE A 271 10.85 6.57 13.29
N VAL A 272 11.79 6.68 14.22
CA VAL A 272 12.46 7.97 14.53
C VAL A 272 13.24 8.48 13.33
N LEU A 273 13.99 7.61 12.65
CA LEU A 273 14.76 7.96 11.44
C LEU A 273 13.84 8.53 10.35
N LEU A 274 12.75 7.83 10.03
CA LEU A 274 11.83 8.23 8.97
C LEU A 274 11.11 9.54 9.31
N ARG A 275 10.74 9.74 10.57
CA ARG A 275 10.14 11.00 11.03
C ARG A 275 11.08 12.19 10.86
N LYS A 276 12.36 12.03 11.24
CA LYS A 276 13.39 13.06 11.04
C LYS A 276 13.64 13.32 9.55
N ALA A 277 13.62 12.27 8.71
CA ALA A 277 13.76 12.39 7.27
C ALA A 277 12.63 13.23 6.63
N PHE A 278 11.38 12.98 7.02
CA PHE A 278 10.23 13.80 6.59
C PHE A 278 10.34 15.24 7.07
N ALA A 279 10.79 15.48 8.32
CA ALA A 279 10.97 16.81 8.89
C ALA A 279 12.17 17.59 8.28
N GLY A 280 13.05 16.91 7.50
CA GLY A 280 14.25 17.53 6.95
C GLY A 280 15.35 17.78 8.00
N GLU A 281 15.30 17.06 9.11
CA GLU A 281 16.29 17.19 10.20
C GLU A 281 17.58 16.42 9.95
N LEU A 282 17.61 15.58 8.87
CA LEU A 282 18.77 14.78 8.51
C LEU A 282 19.46 15.41 7.30
N THR A 283 20.73 15.79 7.48
CA THR A 283 21.58 16.29 6.40
C THR A 283 22.13 15.13 5.59
N ALA A 284 22.29 15.31 4.27
CA ALA A 284 23.00 14.34 3.45
C ALA A 284 24.36 14.04 4.07
N PRO A 285 24.83 12.77 4.10
CA PRO A 285 26.19 12.49 4.49
C PRO A 285 27.14 13.29 3.59
N ALA A 286 28.15 13.93 4.19
CA ALA A 286 29.16 14.64 3.44
C ALA A 286 29.74 13.64 2.42
N GLN A 287 29.58 13.91 1.13
CA GLN A 287 30.15 13.06 0.08
C GLN A 287 31.65 12.98 0.38
N ALA A 288 32.14 11.79 0.67
CA ALA A 288 33.57 11.54 0.70
C ALA A 288 34.09 11.88 -0.71
N ARG A 289 34.83 12.98 -0.83
CA ARG A 289 35.51 13.43 -2.05
C ARG A 289 36.67 12.50 -2.38
#